data_8fb6aa2a450e087d0d18cfe5ae84526f
#
_entry.id   8fb6aa2a450e087d0d18cfe5ae84526f
#
_cell.length_a   1.000
_cell.length_b   1.000
_cell.length_c   1.000
_cell.angle_alpha   90.00
_cell.angle_beta   90.00
_cell.angle_gamma   90.00
#
_symmetry.space_group_name_H-M   'P 1'
#
loop_
_entity.id
_entity.type
_entity.pdbx_description
1 polymer ?
#
loop_
_entity_poly.entity_id
_entity_poly.type
_entity_poly.pdbx_seq_one_letter_code
_entity_poly.pdbx_strand_id
1 'polypeptide(L)'
;MGRIFRGLGKLMKARVLWVEKSKFLGESGSGHTLVMDGPPENGGENLGLRPMETLLVGMGGCTAYDVVHILKKGRHDIRGCELNLEAERAETDPKVFTRIHIRYQVSGKGLTDAVVKRAVDLSAEKYCSASIMLGKTAEITHDYEIIEV
;
A
#
# COMPACT_ATOMS: atom_id res chain seq x y z
N MET A 1 24.71 3.88 21.09
CA MET A 1 23.57 3.24 20.39
C MET A 1 24.11 2.42 19.24
N GLY A 2 24.10 1.10 19.37
CA GLY A 2 24.73 0.19 18.41
C GLY A 2 24.09 0.23 17.04
N ARG A 3 24.92 0.06 16.02
CA ARG A 3 24.47 -0.08 14.63
C ARG A 3 23.75 -1.41 14.47
N ILE A 4 22.44 -1.40 14.46
CA ILE A 4 21.60 -2.61 14.41
C ILE A 4 21.52 -3.18 12.98
N PHE A 5 21.81 -2.39 11.95
CA PHE A 5 21.69 -2.81 10.55
C PHE A 5 22.97 -2.61 9.77
N ARG A 6 23.77 -3.64 9.64
CA ARG A 6 24.82 -3.75 8.63
C ARG A 6 24.41 -4.85 7.63
N GLY A 7 23.55 -4.49 6.66
CA GLY A 7 23.23 -5.36 5.55
C GLY A 7 23.71 -4.72 4.25
N LEU A 8 23.86 -5.51 3.21
CA LEU A 8 24.28 -5.11 1.85
C LEU A 8 23.25 -4.24 1.11
N GLY A 9 22.13 -3.87 1.74
CA GLY A 9 21.07 -3.06 1.15
C GLY A 9 21.20 -1.57 1.49
N LYS A 10 20.58 -0.72 0.67
CA LYS A 10 20.48 0.72 0.91
C LYS A 10 19.63 0.97 2.15
N LEU A 11 20.19 1.70 3.13
CA LEU A 11 19.47 2.04 4.34
C LEU A 11 18.31 3.01 4.06
N MET A 12 17.11 2.62 4.42
CA MET A 12 15.95 3.50 4.43
C MET A 12 15.80 4.16 5.79
N LYS A 13 15.36 5.41 5.80
CA LYS A 13 15.17 6.21 7.01
C LYS A 13 13.78 6.81 7.03
N ALA A 14 13.22 6.93 8.20
CA ALA A 14 11.99 7.67 8.45
C ALA A 14 12.10 8.38 9.80
N ARG A 15 11.37 9.47 9.93
CA ARG A 15 11.26 10.24 11.17
C ARG A 15 9.78 10.45 11.46
N VAL A 16 9.38 10.32 12.72
CA VAL A 16 8.02 10.60 13.16
C VAL A 16 8.07 11.57 14.34
N LEU A 17 7.36 12.67 14.23
CA LEU A 17 7.31 13.74 15.22
C LEU A 17 5.88 13.89 15.74
N TRP A 18 5.71 13.85 17.07
CA TRP A 18 4.44 14.24 17.68
C TRP A 18 4.29 15.77 17.61
N VAL A 19 3.20 16.24 17.02
CA VAL A 19 2.94 17.67 16.86
C VAL A 19 2.14 18.19 18.06
N GLU A 20 0.93 17.69 18.19
CA GLU A 20 0.01 18.01 19.30
C GLU A 20 -1.14 17.02 19.32
N LYS A 21 -1.86 16.89 20.42
CA LYS A 21 -3.02 15.99 20.57
C LYS A 21 -2.70 14.58 20.08
N SER A 22 -3.38 14.13 19.03
CA SER A 22 -3.15 12.81 18.39
C SER A 22 -2.46 12.95 17.03
N LYS A 23 -1.90 14.10 16.72
CA LYS A 23 -1.34 14.44 15.40
C LYS A 23 0.16 14.17 15.36
N PHE A 24 0.59 13.47 14.33
CA PHE A 24 1.98 13.15 14.06
C PHE A 24 2.36 13.52 12.64
N LEU A 25 3.58 14.00 12.47
CA LEU A 25 4.19 14.25 11.18
C LEU A 25 5.21 13.14 10.89
N GLY A 26 5.00 12.44 9.78
CA GLY A 26 5.97 11.48 9.26
C GLY A 26 6.81 12.11 8.16
N GLU A 27 8.10 11.80 8.15
CA GLU A 27 9.02 12.20 7.09
C GLU A 27 9.74 10.98 6.54
N SER A 28 9.80 10.86 5.23
CA SER A 28 10.59 9.82 4.58
C SER A 28 12.02 10.30 4.32
N GLY A 29 12.96 9.36 4.22
CA GLY A 29 14.33 9.67 3.84
C GLY A 29 14.46 10.24 2.42
N SER A 30 13.41 10.11 1.59
CA SER A 30 13.34 10.71 0.26
C SER A 30 12.86 12.17 0.24
N GLY A 31 12.57 12.77 1.41
CA GLY A 31 12.24 14.19 1.55
C GLY A 31 10.76 14.52 1.45
N HIS A 32 9.88 13.57 1.73
CA HIS A 32 8.42 13.76 1.69
C HIS A 32 7.80 13.59 3.06
N THR A 33 6.64 14.20 3.25
CA THR A 33 5.93 14.23 4.55
C THR A 33 4.53 13.69 4.44
N LEU A 34 4.03 13.21 5.58
CA LEU A 34 2.70 12.66 5.74
C LEU A 34 2.17 13.04 7.12
N VAL A 35 0.93 13.52 7.19
CA VAL A 35 0.25 13.77 8.46
C VAL A 35 -0.60 12.59 8.85
N MET A 36 -0.44 12.14 10.10
CA MET A 36 -1.30 11.13 10.72
C MET A 36 -2.05 11.77 11.89
N ASP A 37 -3.30 11.39 12.06
CA ASP A 37 -4.15 11.90 13.14
C ASP A 37 -5.16 10.83 13.55
N GLY A 38 -5.80 11.04 14.68
CA GLY A 38 -6.85 10.19 15.20
C GLY A 38 -8.25 10.76 14.96
N PRO A 39 -9.29 9.98 15.26
CA PRO A 39 -10.66 10.46 15.22
C PRO A 39 -10.95 11.38 16.42
N PRO A 40 -11.97 12.25 16.32
CA PRO A 40 -12.32 13.18 17.41
C PRO A 40 -12.64 12.48 18.75
N GLU A 41 -13.27 11.33 18.71
CA GLU A 41 -13.60 10.54 19.93
C GLU A 41 -12.36 10.04 20.68
N ASN A 42 -11.19 9.99 20.03
CA ASN A 42 -9.92 9.61 20.65
C ASN A 42 -8.97 10.80 20.80
N GLY A 43 -9.49 12.02 20.80
CA GLY A 43 -8.70 13.23 20.99
C GLY A 43 -8.02 13.77 19.73
N GLY A 44 -8.33 13.23 18.57
CA GLY A 44 -7.85 13.70 17.29
C GLY A 44 -8.74 14.78 16.68
N GLU A 45 -8.30 15.31 15.55
CA GLU A 45 -9.02 16.34 14.78
C GLU A 45 -9.38 15.86 13.37
N ASN A 46 -9.09 14.59 13.07
CA ASN A 46 -9.33 13.99 11.74
C ASN A 46 -8.67 14.79 10.60
N LEU A 47 -7.44 15.24 10.81
CA LEU A 47 -6.68 16.02 9.83
C LEU A 47 -5.62 15.19 9.08
N GLY A 48 -5.60 13.90 9.27
CA GLY A 48 -4.66 13.00 8.59
C GLY A 48 -5.10 11.56 8.65
N LEU A 49 -4.34 10.71 7.99
CA LEU A 49 -4.58 9.28 7.97
C LEU A 49 -4.33 8.67 9.37
N ARG A 50 -5.06 7.61 9.70
CA ARG A 50 -4.68 6.76 10.84
C ARG A 50 -3.40 6.00 10.51
N PRO A 51 -2.54 5.70 11.48
CA PRO A 51 -1.32 4.92 11.21
C PRO A 51 -1.57 3.60 10.45
N MET A 52 -2.60 2.84 10.81
CA MET A 52 -2.92 1.59 10.11
C MET A 52 -3.49 1.83 8.71
N GLU A 53 -4.21 2.93 8.49
CA GLU A 53 -4.63 3.34 7.15
C GLU A 53 -3.42 3.66 6.27
N THR A 54 -2.37 4.25 6.85
CA THR A 54 -1.12 4.54 6.14
C THR A 54 -0.47 3.25 5.60
N LEU A 55 -0.47 2.18 6.38
CA LEU A 55 0.02 0.88 5.94
C LEU A 55 -0.81 0.33 4.78
N LEU A 56 -2.13 0.47 4.85
CA LEU A 56 -3.04 -0.01 3.81
C LEU A 56 -2.87 0.77 2.51
N VAL A 57 -2.78 2.09 2.58
CA VAL A 57 -2.51 2.96 1.43
C VAL A 57 -1.15 2.65 0.83
N GLY A 58 -0.13 2.45 1.66
CA GLY A 58 1.21 2.06 1.20
C GLY A 58 1.23 0.73 0.48
N MET A 59 0.48 -0.26 0.97
CA MET A 59 0.31 -1.54 0.29
C MET A 59 -0.34 -1.37 -1.07
N GLY A 60 -1.42 -0.58 -1.15
CA GLY A 60 -2.10 -0.28 -2.41
C GLY A 60 -1.16 0.39 -3.42
N GLY A 61 -0.40 1.39 -2.97
CA GLY A 61 0.59 2.06 -3.81
C GLY A 61 1.69 1.12 -4.30
N CYS A 62 2.16 0.24 -3.44
CA CYS A 62 3.20 -0.74 -3.77
C CYS A 62 2.76 -1.69 -4.90
N THR A 63 1.57 -2.28 -4.78
CA THR A 63 1.07 -3.20 -5.81
C THR A 63 0.63 -2.47 -7.08
N ALA A 64 0.01 -1.29 -6.97
CA ALA A 64 -0.36 -0.48 -8.13
C ALA A 64 0.88 -0.08 -8.95
N TYR A 65 1.94 0.31 -8.28
CA TYR A 65 3.22 0.62 -8.92
C TYR A 65 3.72 -0.55 -9.78
N ASP A 66 3.69 -1.75 -9.23
CA ASP A 66 4.11 -2.96 -9.96
C ASP A 66 3.25 -3.22 -11.19
N VAL A 67 1.93 -3.17 -11.04
CA VAL A 67 0.99 -3.44 -12.15
C VAL A 67 1.20 -2.45 -13.29
N VAL A 68 1.26 -1.16 -12.97
CA VAL A 68 1.51 -0.11 -13.97
C VAL A 68 2.87 -0.31 -14.64
N HIS A 69 3.90 -0.58 -13.86
CA HIS A 69 5.27 -0.76 -14.37
C HIS A 69 5.38 -2.00 -15.28
N ILE A 70 4.79 -3.12 -14.89
CA ILE A 70 4.80 -4.36 -15.68
C ILE A 70 4.08 -4.14 -17.02
N LEU A 71 2.91 -3.49 -16.99
CA LEU A 71 2.15 -3.22 -18.22
C LEU A 71 2.88 -2.24 -19.14
N LYS A 72 3.49 -1.19 -18.60
CA LYS A 72 4.31 -0.25 -19.39
C LYS A 72 5.54 -0.92 -19.99
N LYS A 73 6.23 -1.74 -19.22
CA LYS A 73 7.41 -2.48 -19.69
C LYS A 73 7.04 -3.46 -20.81
N GLY A 74 5.84 -4.05 -20.75
CA GLY A 74 5.28 -4.87 -21.82
C GLY A 74 4.76 -4.07 -23.02
N ARG A 75 4.90 -2.75 -23.02
CA ARG A 75 4.43 -1.82 -24.07
C ARG A 75 2.92 -1.84 -24.28
N HIS A 76 2.16 -2.10 -23.21
CA HIS A 76 0.71 -2.03 -23.22
C HIS A 76 0.24 -0.59 -22.98
N ASP A 77 -0.86 -0.21 -23.62
CA ASP A 77 -1.44 1.13 -23.51
C ASP A 77 -2.31 1.23 -22.25
N ILE A 78 -1.67 1.26 -21.09
CA ILE A 78 -2.34 1.52 -19.81
C ILE A 78 -2.56 3.03 -19.65
N ARG A 79 -3.77 3.42 -19.26
CA ARG A 79 -4.18 4.82 -19.10
C ARG A 79 -4.66 5.15 -17.69
N GLY A 80 -5.03 4.15 -16.91
CA GLY A 80 -5.44 4.35 -15.53
C GLY A 80 -5.29 3.08 -14.71
N CYS A 81 -5.08 3.28 -13.42
CA CYS A 81 -5.04 2.18 -12.46
C CYS A 81 -5.57 2.72 -11.12
N GLU A 82 -6.70 2.19 -10.70
CA GLU A 82 -7.28 2.52 -9.40
C GLU A 82 -7.42 1.24 -8.58
N LEU A 83 -7.07 1.33 -7.31
CA LEU A 83 -7.22 0.23 -6.39
C LEU A 83 -8.14 0.63 -5.24
N ASN A 84 -9.09 -0.23 -4.94
CA ASN A 84 -9.91 -0.13 -3.75
C ASN A 84 -9.55 -1.28 -2.82
N LEU A 85 -9.21 -0.96 -1.59
CA LEU A 85 -8.79 -1.93 -0.58
C LEU A 85 -9.78 -1.92 0.57
N GLU A 86 -10.20 -3.11 0.97
CA GLU A 86 -11.00 -3.32 2.18
C GLU A 86 -10.22 -4.23 3.12
N ALA A 87 -10.21 -3.89 4.41
CA ALA A 87 -9.45 -4.65 5.39
C ALA A 87 -10.22 -4.86 6.68
N GLU A 88 -10.04 -6.01 7.27
CA GLU A 88 -10.52 -6.34 8.62
C GLU A 88 -9.32 -6.42 9.56
N ARG A 89 -9.54 -6.02 10.80
CA ARG A 89 -8.55 -6.08 11.87
C ARG A 89 -9.02 -6.99 12.98
N ALA A 90 -8.07 -7.54 13.75
CA ALA A 90 -8.39 -8.31 14.94
C ALA A 90 -9.23 -7.48 15.93
N GLU A 91 -10.17 -8.11 16.61
CA GLU A 91 -11.04 -7.45 17.58
C GLU A 91 -10.32 -7.10 18.88
N THR A 92 -9.28 -7.85 19.21
CA THR A 92 -8.47 -7.66 20.43
C THR A 92 -7.06 -7.21 20.08
N ASP A 93 -6.37 -6.59 21.01
CA ASP A 93 -4.98 -6.14 20.83
C ASP A 93 -3.99 -7.33 20.74
N PRO A 94 -3.03 -7.26 19.85
CA PRO A 94 -2.80 -6.20 18.85
C PRO A 94 -3.79 -6.34 17.69
N LYS A 95 -4.41 -5.22 17.33
CA LYS A 95 -5.40 -5.17 16.23
C LYS A 95 -4.73 -5.18 14.86
N VAL A 96 -4.08 -6.29 14.55
CA VAL A 96 -3.42 -6.51 13.26
C VAL A 96 -4.45 -6.67 12.14
N PHE A 97 -4.05 -6.46 10.90
CA PHE A 97 -4.89 -6.85 9.77
C PHE A 97 -5.03 -8.37 9.73
N THR A 98 -6.26 -8.84 9.60
CA THR A 98 -6.59 -10.26 9.49
C THR A 98 -7.00 -10.64 8.06
N ARG A 99 -7.62 -9.71 7.33
CA ARG A 99 -8.01 -9.88 5.93
C ARG A 99 -7.83 -8.57 5.20
N ILE A 100 -7.35 -8.65 3.97
CA ILE A 100 -7.25 -7.50 3.04
C ILE A 100 -7.71 -7.98 1.67
N HIS A 101 -8.69 -7.31 1.10
CA HIS A 101 -9.14 -7.55 -0.27
C HIS A 101 -8.78 -6.35 -1.13
N ILE A 102 -8.16 -6.60 -2.28
CA ILE A 102 -7.73 -5.56 -3.21
C ILE A 102 -8.52 -5.73 -4.52
N ARG A 103 -9.25 -4.70 -4.90
CA ARG A 103 -9.90 -4.62 -6.20
C ARG A 103 -9.13 -3.67 -7.10
N TYR A 104 -8.63 -4.17 -8.22
CA TYR A 104 -7.93 -3.38 -9.24
C TYR A 104 -8.91 -2.97 -10.33
N GLN A 105 -8.90 -1.71 -10.70
CA GLN A 105 -9.52 -1.20 -11.92
C GLN A 105 -8.42 -0.72 -12.85
N VAL A 106 -8.19 -1.44 -13.93
CA VAL A 106 -7.13 -1.14 -14.88
C VAL A 106 -7.78 -0.66 -16.17
N SER A 107 -7.51 0.57 -16.57
CA SER A 107 -8.04 1.13 -17.81
C SER A 107 -6.94 1.31 -18.83
N GLY A 108 -7.28 1.12 -20.07
CA GLY A 108 -6.35 1.24 -21.17
C GLY A 108 -6.97 0.83 -22.49
N LYS A 109 -6.16 0.81 -23.52
CA LYS A 109 -6.58 0.43 -24.86
C LYS A 109 -5.99 -0.92 -25.24
N GLY A 110 -6.88 -1.86 -25.61
CA GLY A 110 -6.46 -3.17 -26.05
C GLY A 110 -5.82 -4.04 -24.98
N LEU A 111 -6.09 -3.79 -23.70
CA LEU A 111 -5.61 -4.62 -22.60
C LEU A 111 -6.39 -5.94 -22.56
N THR A 112 -5.69 -7.06 -22.63
CA THR A 112 -6.31 -8.39 -22.55
C THR A 112 -6.36 -8.88 -21.11
N ASP A 113 -7.28 -9.81 -20.84
CA ASP A 113 -7.39 -10.45 -19.54
C ASP A 113 -6.06 -11.12 -19.13
N ALA A 114 -5.45 -11.87 -20.04
CA ALA A 114 -4.19 -12.59 -19.76
C ALA A 114 -3.06 -11.64 -19.36
N VAL A 115 -2.95 -10.47 -20.00
CA VAL A 115 -1.91 -9.48 -19.73
C VAL A 115 -2.12 -8.83 -18.38
N VAL A 116 -3.34 -8.42 -18.06
CA VAL A 116 -3.66 -7.79 -16.77
C VAL A 116 -3.56 -8.80 -15.63
N LYS A 117 -4.11 -10.00 -15.83
CA LYS A 117 -3.99 -11.09 -14.85
C LYS A 117 -2.53 -11.37 -14.50
N ARG A 118 -1.67 -11.48 -15.50
CA ARG A 118 -0.25 -11.72 -15.29
C ARG A 118 0.40 -10.60 -14.47
N ALA A 119 0.09 -9.34 -14.75
CA ALA A 119 0.65 -8.20 -14.02
C ALA A 119 0.21 -8.22 -12.55
N VAL A 120 -1.07 -8.46 -12.28
CA VAL A 120 -1.63 -8.55 -10.94
C VAL A 120 -1.02 -9.73 -10.16
N ASP A 121 -0.97 -10.92 -10.78
CA ASP A 121 -0.41 -12.12 -10.14
C ASP A 121 1.08 -11.95 -9.82
N LEU A 122 1.87 -11.38 -10.72
CA LEU A 122 3.29 -11.12 -10.48
C LEU A 122 3.51 -10.14 -9.32
N SER A 123 2.69 -9.11 -9.22
CA SER A 123 2.77 -8.19 -8.08
C SER A 123 2.44 -8.93 -6.78
N ALA A 124 1.32 -9.65 -6.75
CA ALA A 124 0.85 -10.32 -5.55
C ALA A 124 1.81 -11.41 -5.04
N GLU A 125 2.41 -12.18 -5.95
CA GLU A 125 3.19 -13.37 -5.60
C GLU A 125 4.69 -13.11 -5.49
N LYS A 126 5.20 -12.08 -6.17
CA LYS A 126 6.65 -11.90 -6.30
C LYS A 126 7.16 -10.51 -5.96
N TYR A 127 6.52 -9.45 -6.44
CA TYR A 127 7.14 -8.11 -6.43
C TYR A 127 6.63 -7.18 -5.34
N CYS A 128 5.38 -7.27 -4.91
CA CYS A 128 4.86 -6.35 -3.91
C CYS A 128 5.38 -6.70 -2.52
N SER A 129 6.41 -6.00 -2.09
CA SER A 129 7.01 -6.19 -0.76
C SER A 129 5.99 -6.02 0.36
N ALA A 130 5.12 -5.02 0.25
CA ALA A 130 4.10 -4.75 1.27
C ALA A 130 3.08 -5.89 1.36
N SER A 131 2.59 -6.41 0.23
CA SER A 131 1.64 -7.54 0.22
C SER A 131 2.27 -8.80 0.82
N ILE A 132 3.52 -9.08 0.49
CA ILE A 132 4.23 -10.25 1.02
C ILE A 132 4.44 -10.11 2.53
N MET A 133 4.82 -8.94 3.01
CA MET A 133 4.99 -8.68 4.45
C MET A 133 3.66 -8.79 5.20
N LEU A 134 2.64 -8.09 4.76
CA LEU A 134 1.32 -8.09 5.42
C LEU A 134 0.62 -9.44 5.29
N GLY A 135 0.92 -10.20 4.24
CA GLY A 135 0.43 -11.56 4.05
C GLY A 135 0.93 -12.57 5.09
N LYS A 136 1.90 -12.20 5.93
CA LYS A 136 2.34 -13.05 7.04
C LYS A 136 1.33 -13.08 8.20
N THR A 137 0.49 -12.05 8.32
CA THR A 137 -0.53 -11.95 9.37
C THR A 137 -1.95 -11.86 8.83
N ALA A 138 -2.13 -11.45 7.57
CA ALA A 138 -3.42 -11.26 6.93
C ALA A 138 -3.63 -12.19 5.76
N GLU A 139 -4.86 -12.66 5.58
CA GLU A 139 -5.28 -13.30 4.33
C GLU A 139 -5.51 -12.19 3.29
N ILE A 140 -4.74 -12.22 2.20
CA ILE A 140 -4.83 -11.22 1.12
C ILE A 140 -5.46 -11.86 -0.09
N THR A 141 -6.56 -11.27 -0.56
CA THR A 141 -7.27 -11.66 -1.77
C THR A 141 -7.37 -10.51 -2.73
N HIS A 142 -7.59 -10.80 -4.01
CA HIS A 142 -7.77 -9.75 -5.01
C HIS A 142 -8.71 -10.18 -6.12
N ASP A 143 -9.29 -9.18 -6.77
CA ASP A 143 -9.93 -9.28 -8.06
C ASP A 143 -9.56 -8.08 -8.92
N TYR A 144 -9.89 -8.10 -10.19
CA TYR A 144 -9.61 -6.99 -11.09
C TYR A 144 -10.69 -6.87 -12.16
N GLU A 145 -10.83 -5.68 -12.71
CA GLU A 145 -11.60 -5.43 -13.91
C GLU A 145 -10.80 -4.59 -14.90
N ILE A 146 -11.09 -4.75 -16.17
CA ILE A 146 -10.46 -4.03 -17.27
C ILE A 146 -11.48 -3.10 -17.88
N ILE A 147 -11.12 -1.83 -18.01
CA ILE A 147 -11.98 -0.81 -18.62
C ILE A 147 -11.34 -0.36 -19.93
N GLU A 148 -12.00 -0.63 -21.05
CA GLU A 148 -11.54 -0.14 -22.34
C GLU A 148 -11.84 1.36 -22.48
N VAL A 149 -10.83 2.12 -22.87
CA VAL A 149 -10.95 3.58 -23.04
C VAL A 149 -10.37 4.07 -24.35
#